data_53f6160c90adf63e1e52c48e34713c97
#
_entry.id   53f6160c90adf63e1e52c48e34713c97
#
_cell.length_a   1.000
_cell.length_b   1.000
_cell.length_c   1.000
_cell.angle_alpha   90.00
_cell.angle_beta   90.00
_cell.angle_gamma   90.00
#
_symmetry.space_group_name_H-M   'P 1'
#
loop_
_entity.id
_entity.type
_entity.pdbx_description
1 polymer ?
#
loop_
_entity_poly.entity_id
_entity_poly.type
_entity_poly.pdbx_seq_one_letter_code
_entity_poly.pdbx_strand_id
1 'polypeptide(L)'
;MQNESGLYAGLEWKPLYGSLVSAYLDYAYFPWPRYQVTQTSSRSIDGFLSSMVKLGKWTVVLRYRIRRHQKNTFDKTITTMLKPLVWQTDQRLRLGTVWDNGLFRVSSQVDAALSRYDDLSRGVMFSEAVGLTLRRITFNVGFKYFLTDDYDSRLYSYESGPLYAFSMPSFSGHGIRYSLLVKWKPADNLTFYAKAGVSDYFDRDVIGSDLQQISASSACTLEFQTRWRF
;
A
#
# COMPACT_ATOMS: atom_id res chain seq x y z
N MET A 1 20.38 14.89 9.02
CA MET A 1 20.05 14.98 7.59
C MET A 1 21.07 14.18 6.82
N GLN A 2 20.64 13.26 5.97
CA GLN A 2 21.55 12.61 5.04
C GLN A 2 21.82 13.59 3.91
N ASN A 3 23.09 13.77 3.56
CA ASN A 3 23.49 14.62 2.44
C ASN A 3 22.99 13.99 1.15
N GLU A 4 22.12 14.68 0.44
CA GLU A 4 21.45 14.22 -0.78
C GLU A 4 21.53 15.32 -1.82
N SER A 5 21.84 14.95 -3.06
CA SER A 5 21.73 15.81 -4.23
C SER A 5 20.79 15.16 -5.21
N GLY A 6 19.85 15.90 -5.76
CA GLY A 6 18.84 15.31 -6.62
C GLY A 6 18.26 16.27 -7.64
N LEU A 7 17.54 15.69 -8.58
CA LEU A 7 16.76 16.40 -9.60
C LEU A 7 15.36 15.81 -9.63
N TYR A 8 14.38 16.68 -9.46
CA TYR A 8 12.96 16.33 -9.57
C TYR A 8 12.30 17.08 -10.71
N ALA A 9 11.53 16.36 -11.53
CA ALA A 9 10.66 16.93 -12.53
C ALA A 9 9.27 16.31 -12.41
N GLY A 10 8.24 17.15 -12.35
CA GLY A 10 6.86 16.71 -12.20
C GLY A 10 5.93 17.47 -13.13
N LEU A 11 4.86 16.78 -13.54
CA LEU A 11 3.79 17.31 -14.40
C LEU A 11 2.43 16.91 -13.81
N GLU A 12 1.53 17.87 -13.76
CA GLU A 12 0.11 17.66 -13.55
C GLU A 12 -0.66 18.24 -14.73
N TRP A 13 -1.51 17.42 -15.35
CA TRP A 13 -2.26 17.78 -16.53
C TRP A 13 -3.72 17.33 -16.43
N LYS A 14 -4.64 18.22 -16.81
CA LYS A 14 -6.09 17.97 -16.83
C LYS A 14 -6.61 18.03 -18.27
N PRO A 15 -6.41 16.96 -19.06
CA PRO A 15 -6.75 16.96 -20.49
C PRO A 15 -8.24 17.13 -20.76
N LEU A 16 -9.10 16.64 -19.88
CA LEU A 16 -10.55 16.68 -20.00
C LEU A 16 -11.19 16.99 -18.65
N TYR A 17 -12.42 17.48 -18.66
CA TYR A 17 -13.21 17.67 -17.44
C TYR A 17 -13.32 16.36 -16.65
N GLY A 18 -13.02 16.40 -15.37
CA GLY A 18 -13.03 15.21 -14.51
C GLY A 18 -11.84 14.27 -14.71
N SER A 19 -10.82 14.63 -15.49
CA SER A 19 -9.60 13.84 -15.64
C SER A 19 -8.40 14.54 -14.98
N LEU A 20 -7.46 13.73 -14.50
CA LEU A 20 -6.19 14.18 -13.93
C LEU A 20 -5.09 13.18 -14.30
N VAL A 21 -4.04 13.65 -14.91
CA VAL A 21 -2.81 12.89 -15.16
C VAL A 21 -1.69 13.54 -14.37
N SER A 22 -0.99 12.75 -13.56
CA SER A 22 0.17 13.21 -12.79
C SER A 22 1.34 12.30 -13.09
N ALA A 23 2.49 12.87 -13.37
CA ALA A 23 3.72 12.13 -13.60
C ALA A 23 4.89 12.83 -12.91
N TYR A 24 5.86 12.07 -12.42
CA TYR A 24 7.13 12.62 -11.98
C TYR A 24 8.29 11.66 -12.26
N LEU A 25 9.47 12.25 -12.34
CA LEU A 25 10.75 11.58 -12.31
C LEU A 25 11.61 12.24 -11.24
N ASP A 26 12.15 11.42 -10.33
CA ASP A 26 13.03 11.82 -9.24
C ASP A 26 14.34 11.06 -9.33
N TYR A 27 15.44 11.78 -9.35
CA TYR A 27 16.80 11.22 -9.30
C TYR A 27 17.49 11.73 -8.06
N ALA A 28 18.02 10.83 -7.23
CA ALA A 28 18.78 11.15 -6.04
C ALA A 28 20.17 10.50 -6.03
N TYR A 29 21.17 11.27 -5.64
CA TYR A 29 22.53 10.87 -5.40
C TYR A 29 22.87 11.06 -3.93
N PHE A 30 23.39 10.01 -3.28
CA PHE A 30 23.77 9.98 -1.87
C PHE A 30 25.28 9.78 -1.77
N PRO A 31 26.05 10.78 -1.35
CA PRO A 31 27.53 10.71 -1.26
C PRO A 31 28.02 9.89 -0.05
N TRP A 32 27.12 9.58 0.92
CA TRP A 32 27.49 8.89 2.15
C TRP A 32 26.83 7.52 2.28
N PRO A 33 27.43 6.58 3.04
CA PRO A 33 26.79 5.31 3.40
C PRO A 33 25.42 5.53 4.03
N ARG A 34 24.50 4.61 3.78
CA ARG A 34 23.16 4.62 4.36
C ARG A 34 22.72 3.20 4.68
N TYR A 35 21.55 3.04 5.26
CA TYR A 35 21.01 1.72 5.55
C TYR A 35 21.02 0.82 4.30
N GLN A 36 21.59 -0.38 4.43
CA GLN A 36 21.84 -1.35 3.36
C GLN A 36 22.77 -0.87 2.22
N VAL A 37 23.56 0.18 2.45
CA VAL A 37 24.58 0.67 1.50
C VAL A 37 25.83 1.00 2.26
N THR A 38 26.83 0.14 2.16
CA THR A 38 28.13 0.33 2.88
C THR A 38 29.11 1.19 2.11
N GLN A 39 28.92 1.37 0.80
CA GLN A 39 29.78 2.22 -0.03
C GLN A 39 29.44 3.71 0.13
N THR A 40 30.41 4.55 -0.21
CA THR A 40 30.35 6.01 -0.03
C THR A 40 29.48 6.73 -1.06
N SER A 41 28.92 6.04 -2.05
CA SER A 41 28.01 6.68 -2.99
C SER A 41 26.97 5.70 -3.49
N SER A 42 25.72 6.16 -3.57
CA SER A 42 24.64 5.38 -4.16
C SER A 42 23.64 6.29 -4.87
N ARG A 43 22.85 5.70 -5.74
CA ARG A 43 21.88 6.40 -6.58
C ARG A 43 20.50 5.78 -6.45
N SER A 44 19.48 6.60 -6.66
CA SER A 44 18.08 6.17 -6.73
C SER A 44 17.38 6.90 -7.87
N ILE A 45 16.48 6.21 -8.56
CA ILE A 45 15.61 6.76 -9.59
C ILE A 45 14.20 6.32 -9.23
N ASP A 46 13.25 7.25 -9.15
CA ASP A 46 11.84 6.99 -8.88
C ASP A 46 11.00 7.65 -9.97
N GLY A 47 10.25 6.85 -10.71
CA GLY A 47 9.33 7.31 -11.75
C GLY A 47 7.89 6.93 -11.38
N PHE A 48 6.98 7.86 -11.58
CA PHE A 48 5.57 7.69 -11.26
C PHE A 48 4.67 8.25 -12.36
N LEU A 49 3.61 7.51 -12.67
CA LEU A 49 2.53 7.93 -13.54
C LEU A 49 1.20 7.55 -12.90
N SER A 50 0.28 8.49 -12.82
CA SER A 50 -1.09 8.27 -12.37
C SER A 50 -2.05 8.92 -13.33
N SER A 51 -3.10 8.19 -13.73
CA SER A 51 -4.22 8.73 -14.49
C SER A 51 -5.50 8.45 -13.71
N MET A 52 -6.32 9.46 -13.52
CA MET A 52 -7.65 9.37 -12.94
C MET A 52 -8.65 9.99 -13.89
N VAL A 53 -9.76 9.27 -14.15
CA VAL A 53 -10.85 9.75 -14.99
C VAL A 53 -12.18 9.54 -14.27
N LYS A 54 -12.96 10.61 -14.13
CA LYS A 54 -14.29 10.58 -13.55
C LYS A 54 -15.35 10.62 -14.66
N LEU A 55 -16.16 9.57 -14.74
CA LEU A 55 -17.22 9.37 -15.73
C LEU A 55 -18.56 9.23 -15.00
N GLY A 56 -19.22 10.34 -14.73
CA GLY A 56 -20.45 10.37 -13.95
C GLY A 56 -20.25 9.83 -12.53
N LYS A 57 -20.86 8.68 -12.23
CA LYS A 57 -20.72 7.99 -10.92
C LYS A 57 -19.50 7.08 -10.84
N TRP A 58 -18.79 6.87 -11.95
CA TRP A 58 -17.60 6.04 -12.00
C TRP A 58 -16.33 6.90 -11.92
N THR A 59 -15.34 6.39 -11.20
CA THR A 59 -13.98 6.91 -11.23
C THR A 59 -13.04 5.75 -11.53
N VAL A 60 -12.21 5.91 -12.55
CA VAL A 60 -11.19 4.93 -12.93
C VAL A 60 -9.83 5.51 -12.61
N VAL A 61 -8.97 4.70 -12.01
CA VAL A 61 -7.60 5.11 -11.62
C VAL A 61 -6.62 4.06 -12.13
N LEU A 62 -5.62 4.53 -12.86
CA LEU A 62 -4.45 3.75 -13.24
C LEU A 62 -3.23 4.39 -12.60
N ARG A 63 -2.38 3.60 -11.93
CA ARG A 63 -1.10 4.07 -11.37
C ARG A 63 0.01 3.10 -11.72
N TYR A 64 1.12 3.63 -12.15
CA TYR A 64 2.35 2.89 -12.35
C TYR A 64 3.49 3.61 -11.64
N ARG A 65 4.32 2.85 -10.94
CA ARG A 65 5.53 3.35 -10.29
C ARG A 65 6.67 2.40 -10.57
N ILE A 66 7.81 2.96 -10.94
CA ILE A 66 9.08 2.25 -11.05
C ILE A 66 10.09 2.92 -10.14
N ARG A 67 10.71 2.15 -9.27
CA ARG A 67 11.79 2.60 -8.39
C ARG A 67 13.02 1.74 -8.59
N ARG A 68 14.14 2.39 -8.89
CA ARG A 68 15.44 1.73 -8.96
C ARG A 68 16.35 2.36 -7.94
N HIS A 69 16.96 1.57 -7.10
CA HIS A 69 17.89 2.06 -6.08
C HIS A 69 19.00 1.06 -5.84
N GLN A 70 20.18 1.59 -5.50
CA GLN A 70 21.35 0.77 -5.23
C GLN A 70 21.33 0.29 -3.78
N LYS A 71 21.66 -0.99 -3.60
CA LYS A 71 21.85 -1.67 -2.32
C LYS A 71 23.09 -2.54 -2.35
N ASN A 72 23.58 -2.96 -1.20
CA ASN A 72 24.62 -3.98 -1.11
C ASN A 72 24.13 -5.29 -1.76
N THR A 73 25.02 -6.02 -2.39
CA THR A 73 24.70 -7.38 -2.85
C THR A 73 24.32 -8.29 -1.69
N PHE A 74 23.43 -9.25 -1.94
CA PHE A 74 23.07 -10.34 -1.04
C PHE A 74 24.09 -11.48 -1.03
N ASP A 75 25.04 -11.49 -1.95
CA ASP A 75 26.02 -12.57 -2.05
C ASP A 75 26.73 -12.77 -0.71
N LYS A 76 26.42 -13.89 -0.05
CA LYS A 76 26.96 -14.26 1.26
C LYS A 76 28.43 -14.67 1.19
N THR A 77 28.96 -14.95 0.00
CA THR A 77 30.37 -15.29 -0.18
C THR A 77 31.28 -14.06 -0.06
N ILE A 78 30.71 -12.87 -0.25
CA ILE A 78 31.41 -11.59 -0.13
C ILE A 78 31.43 -11.16 1.34
N THR A 79 32.55 -11.38 2.00
CA THR A 79 32.77 -11.05 3.44
C THR A 79 33.42 -9.67 3.65
N THR A 80 33.69 -8.93 2.60
CA THR A 80 34.32 -7.60 2.69
C THR A 80 33.39 -6.58 3.36
N MET A 81 33.95 -5.65 4.14
CA MET A 81 33.19 -4.56 4.77
C MET A 81 32.47 -3.67 3.74
N LEU A 82 33.10 -3.44 2.59
CA LEU A 82 32.54 -2.66 1.48
C LEU A 82 31.95 -3.62 0.44
N LYS A 83 30.66 -3.96 0.60
CA LYS A 83 29.96 -4.83 -0.35
C LYS A 83 29.70 -4.13 -1.68
N PRO A 84 29.81 -4.84 -2.83
CA PRO A 84 29.42 -4.30 -4.11
C PRO A 84 27.95 -3.84 -4.12
N LEU A 85 27.67 -2.77 -4.86
CA LEU A 85 26.32 -2.27 -5.05
C LEU A 85 25.66 -2.93 -6.25
N VAL A 86 24.44 -3.38 -6.06
CA VAL A 86 23.55 -3.89 -7.11
C VAL A 86 22.28 -3.05 -7.19
N TRP A 87 21.63 -3.03 -8.34
CA TRP A 87 20.39 -2.34 -8.52
C TRP A 87 19.21 -3.22 -8.10
N GLN A 88 18.43 -2.76 -7.12
CA GLN A 88 17.07 -3.26 -6.93
C GLN A 88 16.11 -2.45 -7.78
N THR A 89 15.21 -3.13 -8.50
CA THR A 89 14.18 -2.51 -9.33
C THR A 89 12.82 -2.99 -8.85
N ASP A 90 12.02 -2.07 -8.33
CA ASP A 90 10.65 -2.32 -7.89
C ASP A 90 9.68 -1.65 -8.86
N GLN A 91 8.73 -2.41 -9.38
CA GLN A 91 7.66 -1.93 -10.24
C GLN A 91 6.32 -2.22 -9.60
N ARG A 92 5.41 -1.27 -9.64
CA ARG A 92 4.06 -1.43 -9.08
C ARG A 92 3.05 -0.88 -10.06
N LEU A 93 2.03 -1.68 -10.34
CA LEU A 93 0.89 -1.31 -11.16
C LEU A 93 -0.37 -1.42 -10.30
N ARG A 94 -1.23 -0.42 -10.39
CA ARG A 94 -2.55 -0.41 -9.77
C ARG A 94 -3.59 0.02 -10.77
N LEU A 95 -4.63 -0.79 -10.92
CA LEU A 95 -5.86 -0.45 -11.61
C LEU A 95 -7.00 -0.46 -10.59
N GLY A 96 -7.73 0.63 -10.50
CA GLY A 96 -8.85 0.76 -9.57
C GLY A 96 -10.06 1.39 -10.24
N THR A 97 -11.24 0.96 -9.81
CA THR A 97 -12.52 1.55 -10.19
C THR A 97 -13.32 1.84 -8.93
N VAL A 98 -14.02 2.96 -8.92
CA VAL A 98 -14.95 3.33 -7.85
C VAL A 98 -16.25 3.74 -8.48
N TRP A 99 -17.34 3.12 -8.05
CA TRP A 99 -18.69 3.54 -8.33
C TRP A 99 -19.34 4.10 -7.07
N ASP A 100 -19.93 5.29 -7.17
CA ASP A 100 -20.50 5.99 -6.02
C ASP A 100 -21.79 6.71 -6.43
N ASN A 101 -22.90 6.38 -5.76
CA ASN A 101 -24.19 7.03 -5.96
C ASN A 101 -24.67 7.81 -4.72
N GLY A 102 -23.79 7.99 -3.72
CA GLY A 102 -24.07 8.65 -2.45
C GLY A 102 -24.62 7.73 -1.37
N LEU A 103 -25.37 6.69 -1.71
CA LEU A 103 -25.88 5.66 -0.79
C LEU A 103 -24.92 4.46 -0.73
N PHE A 104 -24.56 3.95 -1.91
CA PHE A 104 -23.63 2.85 -2.10
C PHE A 104 -22.35 3.34 -2.76
N ARG A 105 -21.24 2.82 -2.29
CA ARG A 105 -19.92 2.99 -2.88
C ARG A 105 -19.27 1.62 -3.05
N VAL A 106 -18.92 1.27 -4.28
CA VAL A 106 -18.20 0.03 -4.61
C VAL A 106 -16.83 0.41 -5.14
N SER A 107 -15.80 -0.22 -4.63
CA SER A 107 -14.41 0.03 -5.03
C SER A 107 -13.72 -1.30 -5.31
N SER A 108 -13.35 -1.52 -6.56
CA SER A 108 -12.61 -2.69 -7.03
C SER A 108 -11.21 -2.27 -7.42
N GLN A 109 -10.18 -3.02 -7.01
CA GLN A 109 -8.79 -2.70 -7.27
C GLN A 109 -7.99 -3.96 -7.52
N VAL A 110 -7.10 -3.90 -8.51
CA VAL A 110 -6.06 -4.89 -8.78
C VAL A 110 -4.71 -4.22 -8.64
N ASP A 111 -3.83 -4.83 -7.86
CA ASP A 111 -2.46 -4.41 -7.67
C ASP A 111 -1.52 -5.51 -8.16
N ALA A 112 -0.46 -5.13 -8.87
CA ALA A 112 0.65 -6.00 -9.21
C ALA A 112 1.97 -5.38 -8.78
N ALA A 113 2.87 -6.20 -8.25
CA ALA A 113 4.23 -5.82 -7.88
C ALA A 113 5.24 -6.76 -8.52
N LEU A 114 6.32 -6.19 -9.00
CA LEU A 114 7.50 -6.90 -9.47
C LEU A 114 8.71 -6.30 -8.77
N SER A 115 9.48 -7.09 -8.06
CA SER A 115 10.75 -6.69 -7.47
C SER A 115 11.86 -7.57 -8.03
N ARG A 116 12.92 -6.95 -8.49
CA ARG A 116 14.12 -7.63 -8.97
C ARG A 116 15.31 -7.09 -8.21
N TYR A 117 15.88 -7.94 -7.39
CA TYR A 117 17.09 -7.65 -6.62
C TYR A 117 18.17 -8.70 -6.95
N ASP A 118 18.15 -9.89 -6.38
CA ASP A 118 18.91 -11.04 -6.86
C ASP A 118 18.00 -11.90 -7.74
N ASP A 119 16.84 -12.25 -7.22
CA ASP A 119 15.80 -12.99 -7.91
C ASP A 119 14.63 -12.09 -8.30
N LEU A 120 13.78 -12.59 -9.19
CA LEU A 120 12.54 -11.93 -9.55
C LEU A 120 11.42 -12.37 -8.61
N SER A 121 10.92 -11.44 -7.84
CA SER A 121 9.77 -11.59 -6.93
C SER A 121 8.53 -10.92 -7.52
N ARG A 122 7.39 -11.60 -7.45
CA ARG A 122 6.11 -11.16 -8.02
C ARG A 122 5.03 -11.15 -6.94
N GLY A 123 4.13 -10.20 -7.05
CA GLY A 123 2.97 -10.13 -6.19
C GLY A 123 1.75 -9.63 -6.95
N VAL A 124 0.59 -10.19 -6.63
CA VAL A 124 -0.71 -9.75 -7.13
C VAL A 124 -1.71 -9.70 -6.00
N MET A 125 -2.59 -8.70 -6.02
CA MET A 125 -3.67 -8.56 -5.05
C MET A 125 -4.92 -8.05 -5.74
N PHE A 126 -6.04 -8.69 -5.44
CA PHE A 126 -7.38 -8.20 -5.74
C PHE A 126 -8.00 -7.65 -4.45
N SER A 127 -8.62 -6.48 -4.53
CA SER A 127 -9.28 -5.83 -3.41
C SER A 127 -10.66 -5.35 -3.83
N GLU A 128 -11.65 -5.64 -3.00
CA GLU A 128 -13.03 -5.18 -3.16
C GLU A 128 -13.46 -4.50 -1.87
N ALA A 129 -14.15 -3.37 -1.98
CA ALA A 129 -14.74 -2.70 -0.83
C ALA A 129 -16.13 -2.16 -1.18
N VAL A 130 -17.08 -2.41 -0.29
CA VAL A 130 -18.46 -1.94 -0.41
C VAL A 130 -18.80 -1.06 0.78
N GLY A 131 -19.19 0.16 0.50
CA GLY A 131 -19.69 1.12 1.48
C GLY A 131 -21.20 1.32 1.33
N LEU A 132 -21.92 1.34 2.46
CA LEU A 132 -23.33 1.69 2.56
C LEU A 132 -23.46 2.84 3.56
N THR A 133 -23.98 3.99 3.11
CA THR A 133 -24.19 5.17 3.96
C THR A 133 -25.68 5.42 4.14
N LEU A 134 -26.19 5.11 5.33
CA LEU A 134 -27.52 5.44 5.78
C LEU A 134 -27.46 6.77 6.58
N ARG A 135 -28.61 7.35 6.91
CA ARG A 135 -28.69 8.65 7.58
C ARG A 135 -27.75 8.81 8.79
N ARG A 136 -27.64 7.78 9.63
CA ARG A 136 -26.86 7.80 10.88
C ARG A 136 -25.86 6.68 11.02
N ILE A 137 -25.81 5.76 10.07
CA ILE A 137 -24.95 4.58 10.11
C ILE A 137 -24.24 4.44 8.76
N THR A 138 -22.95 4.17 8.80
CA THR A 138 -22.16 3.83 7.62
C THR A 138 -21.49 2.47 7.86
N PHE A 139 -21.65 1.58 6.92
CA PHE A 139 -20.96 0.30 6.87
C PHE A 139 -19.92 0.33 5.76
N ASN A 140 -18.72 -0.20 6.02
CA ASN A 140 -17.73 -0.48 5.00
C ASN A 140 -17.25 -1.91 5.19
N VAL A 141 -17.46 -2.74 4.18
CA VAL A 141 -16.99 -4.13 4.12
C VAL A 141 -15.86 -4.18 3.10
N GLY A 142 -14.75 -4.79 3.45
CA GLY A 142 -13.62 -4.99 2.57
C GLY A 142 -13.24 -6.46 2.47
N PHE A 143 -12.83 -6.86 1.27
CA PHE A 143 -12.26 -8.17 0.97
C PHE A 143 -10.97 -7.97 0.19
N LYS A 144 -9.94 -8.75 0.49
CA LYS A 144 -8.70 -8.79 -0.26
C LYS A 144 -8.22 -10.23 -0.40
N TYR A 145 -7.78 -10.57 -1.59
CA TYR A 145 -7.04 -11.79 -1.89
C TYR A 145 -5.66 -11.39 -2.38
N PHE A 146 -4.61 -11.97 -1.81
CA PHE A 146 -3.23 -11.64 -2.16
C PHE A 146 -2.38 -12.88 -2.31
N LEU A 147 -1.45 -12.79 -3.26
CA LEU A 147 -0.44 -13.81 -3.54
C LEU A 147 0.87 -13.09 -3.89
N THR A 148 1.93 -13.36 -3.14
CA THR A 148 3.27 -12.82 -3.40
C THR A 148 4.32 -13.90 -3.19
N ASP A 149 5.38 -13.87 -4.00
CA ASP A 149 6.46 -14.86 -3.89
C ASP A 149 7.24 -14.69 -2.58
N ASP A 150 7.50 -13.43 -2.17
CA ASP A 150 8.21 -13.09 -0.94
C ASP A 150 7.84 -11.69 -0.41
N TYR A 151 8.63 -11.21 0.58
CA TYR A 151 8.41 -9.90 1.21
C TYR A 151 8.80 -8.71 0.30
N ASP A 152 9.65 -8.88 -0.72
CA ASP A 152 10.07 -7.81 -1.61
C ASP A 152 8.94 -7.40 -2.57
N SER A 153 8.09 -8.37 -2.96
CA SER A 153 6.89 -8.13 -3.76
C SER A 153 5.63 -7.82 -2.94
N ARG A 154 5.74 -7.57 -1.62
CA ARG A 154 4.59 -7.22 -0.77
C ARG A 154 3.78 -6.06 -1.32
N LEU A 155 2.49 -6.15 -1.13
CA LEU A 155 1.52 -5.17 -1.61
C LEU A 155 0.91 -4.38 -0.44
N TYR A 156 0.44 -3.17 -0.72
CA TYR A 156 -0.19 -2.31 0.27
C TYR A 156 -1.56 -1.87 -0.21
N SER A 157 -2.55 -1.96 0.64
CA SER A 157 -3.89 -1.49 0.33
C SER A 157 -4.47 -0.73 1.51
N TYR A 158 -5.13 0.37 1.19
CA TYR A 158 -5.85 1.16 2.18
C TYR A 158 -7.03 0.35 2.75
N GLU A 159 -7.29 0.50 4.03
CA GLU A 159 -8.48 0.05 4.72
C GLU A 159 -9.16 1.21 5.42
N SER A 160 -10.49 1.26 5.29
CA SER A 160 -11.30 2.19 6.09
C SER A 160 -11.09 1.91 7.59
N GLY A 161 -10.84 2.95 8.36
CA GLY A 161 -10.56 2.89 9.79
C GLY A 161 -11.35 3.92 10.59
N PRO A 162 -11.25 3.87 11.92
CA PRO A 162 -11.75 4.93 12.80
C PRO A 162 -11.14 6.29 12.45
N LEU A 163 -11.73 7.37 13.00
CA LEU A 163 -11.26 8.73 12.74
C LEU A 163 -9.83 8.91 13.29
N TYR A 164 -8.95 9.53 12.50
CA TYR A 164 -7.53 9.75 12.79
C TYR A 164 -6.67 8.46 12.84
N ALA A 165 -7.24 7.29 12.59
CA ALA A 165 -6.51 6.06 12.43
C ALA A 165 -6.28 5.78 10.92
N PHE A 166 -5.06 5.99 10.46
CA PHE A 166 -4.67 5.62 9.10
C PHE A 166 -4.25 4.15 9.08
N SER A 167 -4.93 3.34 8.26
CA SER A 167 -4.64 1.92 8.13
C SER A 167 -4.26 1.59 6.69
N MET A 168 -3.01 1.15 6.50
CA MET A 168 -2.48 0.71 5.23
C MET A 168 -1.66 -0.57 5.43
N PRO A 169 -2.34 -1.69 5.74
CA PRO A 169 -1.66 -2.95 5.97
C PRO A 169 -0.85 -3.40 4.75
N SER A 170 0.26 -4.09 5.03
CA SER A 170 1.08 -4.78 4.04
C SER A 170 0.66 -6.23 3.94
N PHE A 171 0.70 -6.77 2.72
CA PHE A 171 0.31 -8.14 2.39
C PHE A 171 1.49 -8.84 1.72
N SER A 172 1.93 -9.96 2.28
CA SER A 172 2.98 -10.83 1.75
C SER A 172 2.65 -12.28 2.01
N GLY A 173 3.01 -13.17 1.08
CA GLY A 173 2.64 -14.58 1.08
C GLY A 173 1.31 -14.81 0.37
N HIS A 174 0.57 -15.85 0.75
CA HIS A 174 -0.70 -16.24 0.15
C HIS A 174 -1.81 -16.20 1.20
N GLY A 175 -2.87 -15.46 0.95
CA GLY A 175 -3.97 -15.37 1.91
C GLY A 175 -5.11 -14.45 1.49
N ILE A 176 -6.03 -14.28 2.42
CA ILE A 176 -7.18 -13.40 2.32
C ILE A 176 -7.26 -12.48 3.52
N ARG A 177 -7.95 -11.35 3.34
CA ARG A 177 -8.30 -10.47 4.44
C ARG A 177 -9.72 -9.95 4.28
N TYR A 178 -10.48 -10.04 5.36
CA TYR A 178 -11.79 -9.41 5.50
C TYR A 178 -11.69 -8.24 6.47
N SER A 179 -12.47 -7.20 6.21
CA SER A 179 -12.60 -6.08 7.13
C SER A 179 -14.03 -5.55 7.16
N LEU A 180 -14.47 -5.12 8.34
CA LEU A 180 -15.75 -4.46 8.55
C LEU A 180 -15.51 -3.22 9.42
N LEU A 181 -15.98 -2.08 8.94
CA LEU A 181 -16.07 -0.85 9.73
C LEU A 181 -17.52 -0.42 9.84
N VAL A 182 -17.99 -0.21 11.05
CA VAL A 182 -19.29 0.36 11.36
C VAL A 182 -19.05 1.72 12.00
N LYS A 183 -19.65 2.78 11.43
CA LYS A 183 -19.72 4.10 12.00
C LYS A 183 -21.17 4.39 12.34
N TRP A 184 -21.45 4.69 13.61
CA TRP A 184 -22.78 5.04 14.10
C TRP A 184 -22.78 6.42 14.73
N LYS A 185 -23.67 7.29 14.27
CA LYS A 185 -23.83 8.67 14.73
C LYS A 185 -25.23 8.85 15.38
N PRO A 186 -25.45 8.40 16.63
CA PRO A 186 -26.75 8.50 17.30
C PRO A 186 -27.19 9.96 17.49
N ALA A 187 -26.25 10.87 17.73
CA ALA A 187 -26.47 12.30 17.88
C ALA A 187 -25.40 13.10 17.12
N ASP A 188 -25.63 14.40 16.91
CA ASP A 188 -24.71 15.22 16.11
C ASP A 188 -23.36 15.43 16.79
N ASN A 189 -23.33 15.36 18.11
CA ASN A 189 -22.13 15.46 18.93
C ASN A 189 -21.49 14.12 19.30
N LEU A 190 -22.12 12.95 18.99
CA LEU A 190 -21.64 11.63 19.41
C LEU A 190 -21.49 10.70 18.21
N THR A 191 -20.34 10.08 18.08
CA THR A 191 -20.04 9.10 17.02
C THR A 191 -19.27 7.94 17.58
N PHE A 192 -19.69 6.72 17.25
CA PHE A 192 -19.02 5.47 17.55
C PHE A 192 -18.43 4.87 16.28
N TYR A 193 -17.26 4.28 16.40
CA TYR A 193 -16.60 3.49 15.38
C TYR A 193 -16.27 2.12 15.95
N ALA A 194 -16.57 1.08 15.21
CA ALA A 194 -16.16 -0.28 15.48
C ALA A 194 -15.56 -0.87 14.21
N LYS A 195 -14.33 -1.35 14.28
CA LYS A 195 -13.65 -2.02 13.16
C LYS A 195 -13.24 -3.41 13.59
N ALA A 196 -13.50 -4.39 12.73
CA ALA A 196 -12.99 -5.74 12.81
C ALA A 196 -12.22 -6.07 11.53
N GLY A 197 -11.10 -6.77 11.64
CA GLY A 197 -10.31 -7.25 10.51
C GLY A 197 -9.78 -8.64 10.80
N VAL A 198 -9.89 -9.56 9.83
CA VAL A 198 -9.34 -10.92 9.92
C VAL A 198 -8.46 -11.14 8.71
N SER A 199 -7.20 -11.51 8.95
CA SER A 199 -6.29 -12.03 7.91
C SER A 199 -6.17 -13.52 8.10
N ASP A 200 -6.27 -14.28 7.02
CA ASP A 200 -6.09 -15.72 6.99
C ASP A 200 -5.07 -16.09 5.92
N TYR A 201 -4.02 -16.79 6.32
CA TYR A 201 -2.90 -17.17 5.47
C TYR A 201 -2.96 -18.65 5.13
N PHE A 202 -2.70 -18.98 3.86
CA PHE A 202 -2.75 -20.34 3.35
C PHE A 202 -1.35 -20.98 3.23
N ASP A 203 -0.30 -20.18 3.46
CA ASP A 203 1.10 -20.56 3.28
C ASP A 203 1.89 -20.66 4.58
N ARG A 204 1.24 -20.44 5.74
CA ARG A 204 1.93 -20.45 7.04
C ARG A 204 0.99 -20.74 8.21
N ASP A 205 1.54 -21.34 9.26
CA ASP A 205 0.87 -21.64 10.53
C ASP A 205 1.32 -20.70 11.66
N VAL A 206 2.20 -19.74 11.34
CA VAL A 206 2.74 -18.78 12.30
C VAL A 206 2.79 -17.41 11.66
N ILE A 207 2.27 -16.38 12.35
CA ILE A 207 2.24 -14.98 11.91
C ILE A 207 3.11 -14.15 12.85
N GLY A 208 3.93 -13.25 12.28
CA GLY A 208 4.83 -12.39 13.04
C GLY A 208 6.08 -13.10 13.54
N SER A 209 6.84 -12.42 14.38
CA SER A 209 8.09 -12.92 14.98
C SER A 209 8.24 -12.43 16.40
N ASP A 210 9.12 -13.10 17.16
CA ASP A 210 9.48 -12.78 18.53
C ASP A 210 8.26 -12.64 19.46
N LEU A 211 8.18 -11.57 20.23
CA LEU A 211 7.11 -11.29 21.19
C LEU A 211 5.73 -11.02 20.55
N GLN A 212 5.68 -10.80 19.25
CA GLN A 212 4.43 -10.58 18.50
C GLN A 212 4.01 -11.80 17.68
N GLN A 213 4.64 -12.95 17.91
CA GLN A 213 4.34 -14.17 17.21
C GLN A 213 2.97 -14.71 17.62
N ILE A 214 2.16 -15.06 16.63
CA ILE A 214 0.87 -15.73 16.76
C ILE A 214 1.01 -17.13 16.17
N SER A 215 0.83 -18.18 16.98
CA SER A 215 0.90 -19.58 16.55
C SER A 215 -0.44 -20.00 15.93
N ALA A 216 -0.80 -19.36 14.82
CA ALA A 216 -1.98 -19.64 14.02
C ALA A 216 -1.80 -19.09 12.59
N SER A 217 -2.55 -19.63 11.62
CA SER A 217 -2.61 -19.11 10.25
C SER A 217 -3.48 -17.85 10.13
N SER A 218 -4.26 -17.52 11.16
CA SER A 218 -5.17 -16.36 11.14
C SER A 218 -4.91 -15.38 12.28
N ALA A 219 -5.10 -14.10 12.00
CA ALA A 219 -5.00 -13.00 12.96
C ALA A 219 -6.23 -12.10 12.88
N CYS A 220 -6.80 -11.77 14.04
CA CYS A 220 -7.94 -10.87 14.17
C CYS A 220 -7.50 -9.55 14.82
N THR A 221 -8.01 -8.44 14.31
CA THR A 221 -7.84 -7.10 14.89
C THR A 221 -9.18 -6.49 15.18
N LEU A 222 -9.35 -5.90 16.38
CA LEU A 222 -10.55 -5.19 16.77
C LEU A 222 -10.17 -3.79 17.24
N GLU A 223 -10.87 -2.79 16.75
CA GLU A 223 -10.66 -1.39 17.09
C GLU A 223 -12.00 -0.74 17.43
N PHE A 224 -12.06 -0.01 18.56
CA PHE A 224 -13.23 0.75 18.97
C PHE A 224 -12.81 2.19 19.23
N GLN A 225 -13.62 3.14 18.77
CA GLN A 225 -13.41 4.56 19.03
C GLN A 225 -14.73 5.25 19.30
N THR A 226 -14.74 6.10 20.32
CA THR A 226 -15.83 7.02 20.60
C THR A 226 -15.36 8.47 20.39
N ARG A 227 -16.14 9.25 19.68
CA ARG A 227 -15.92 10.67 19.51
C ARG A 227 -17.09 11.45 20.09
N TRP A 228 -16.81 12.25 21.08
CA TRP A 228 -17.77 13.17 21.66
C TRP A 228 -17.30 14.61 21.47
N ARG A 229 -18.19 15.48 21.01
CA ARG A 229 -17.98 16.92 20.90
C ARG A 229 -18.90 17.63 21.87
N PHE A 230 -18.37 18.47 22.68
CA PHE A 230 -19.08 19.32 23.65
C PHE A 230 -18.92 20.78 23.28
#